data_65fd3e9ac5fd3cdc5883b22234a905a5
#
_entry.id   65fd3e9ac5fd3cdc5883b22234a905a5
#
_cell.length_a   1.000
_cell.length_b   1.000
_cell.length_c   1.000
_cell.angle_alpha   90.00
_cell.angle_beta   90.00
_cell.angle_gamma   90.00
#
_symmetry.space_group_name_H-M   'P 1'
#
loop_
_entity.id
_entity.type
_entity.pdbx_description
1 polymer ?
#
loop_
_entity_poly.entity_id
_entity_poly.type
_entity_poly.pdbx_seq_one_letter_code
_entity_poly.pdbx_strand_id
1 'polypeptide(L)'
;NETIKLLEGQTGSLASIGSKFWSVCMIRIAVLGDIGSGKSHVAKQFGYPVFNADAEVSKLYRKSRKCYNKLKKALPNYITSFPVKKIELSKAIMSNRQNLKKIVKVVHPEVRNRMNNFIKKNRNKKFVILDIPLLIENKLNKKNDILIFVDAKKKEINKRLKKRSNYNIKILKKFQLPVELKKKKADFIVKNNFKNNSVKKNVKRVLGKILLNAWSNIGY
;
A
#
# COMPACT_ATOMS: atom_id res chain seq x y z
N ASN A 1 6.46 -4.50 26.86
CA ASN A 1 7.07 -5.84 26.89
C ASN A 1 6.39 -6.79 27.88
N GLU A 2 5.78 -6.30 28.97
CA GLU A 2 5.16 -7.17 29.98
C GLU A 2 3.78 -7.71 29.56
N THR A 3 2.95 -6.93 28.88
CA THR A 3 1.60 -7.37 28.48
C THR A 3 1.63 -8.49 27.42
N ILE A 4 2.67 -8.58 26.62
CA ILE A 4 2.84 -9.67 25.64
C ILE A 4 3.40 -10.92 26.35
N LYS A 5 4.29 -10.75 27.35
CA LYS A 5 4.82 -11.85 28.15
C LYS A 5 3.79 -12.48 29.11
N LEU A 6 2.88 -11.69 29.64
CA LEU A 6 1.77 -12.21 30.48
C LEU A 6 0.78 -13.09 29.71
N LEU A 7 0.62 -12.87 28.40
CA LEU A 7 -0.21 -13.72 27.53
C LEU A 7 0.52 -14.98 27.05
N GLU A 8 1.87 -15.01 27.10
CA GLU A 8 2.68 -16.18 26.75
C GLU A 8 2.91 -17.15 27.94
N GLY A 9 2.71 -16.69 29.18
CA GLY A 9 3.07 -17.44 30.39
C GLY A 9 2.00 -18.37 30.98
N GLN A 10 0.76 -18.39 30.47
CA GLN A 10 -0.34 -19.20 31.06
C GLN A 10 -0.88 -20.35 30.20
N THR A 11 -0.19 -20.78 29.15
CA THR A 11 -0.75 -21.78 28.22
C THR A 11 0.20 -22.92 27.86
N GLY A 12 0.67 -23.66 28.84
CA GLY A 12 1.41 -24.92 28.60
C GLY A 12 0.58 -26.04 27.93
N SER A 13 -0.75 -25.94 27.90
CA SER A 13 -1.66 -26.93 27.29
C SER A 13 -2.38 -26.42 26.05
N LEU A 14 -2.59 -25.12 25.91
CA LEU A 14 -3.26 -24.52 24.74
C LEU A 14 -2.29 -24.20 23.58
N ALA A 15 -0.98 -24.18 23.84
CA ALA A 15 0.03 -23.91 22.83
C ALA A 15 0.11 -24.99 21.74
N SER A 16 -0.19 -26.27 22.06
CA SER A 16 -0.19 -27.36 21.08
C SER A 16 -1.41 -27.35 20.16
N ILE A 17 -2.55 -26.88 20.65
CA ILE A 17 -3.79 -26.71 19.85
C ILE A 17 -3.67 -25.43 19.02
N GLY A 18 -3.12 -24.35 19.56
CA GLY A 18 -2.89 -23.09 18.87
C GLY A 18 -1.95 -23.21 17.66
N SER A 19 -0.89 -24.02 17.74
CA SER A 19 0.09 -24.12 16.66
C SER A 19 -0.45 -24.73 15.37
N LYS A 20 -1.41 -25.66 15.43
CA LYS A 20 -2.11 -26.24 14.26
C LYS A 20 -3.15 -25.31 13.66
N PHE A 21 -3.80 -24.43 14.44
CA PHE A 21 -4.78 -23.46 13.96
C PHE A 21 -4.16 -22.21 13.35
N TRP A 22 -2.91 -21.89 13.65
CA TRP A 22 -2.20 -20.71 13.12
C TRP A 22 -1.66 -20.88 11.69
N SER A 23 -1.87 -22.03 11.03
CA SER A 23 -1.62 -22.17 9.59
C SER A 23 -2.64 -21.43 8.73
N VAL A 24 -3.55 -20.69 9.34
CA VAL A 24 -4.71 -20.05 8.73
C VAL A 24 -4.41 -18.63 8.28
N CYS A 25 -4.52 -18.45 7.00
CA CYS A 25 -4.76 -17.20 6.26
C CYS A 25 -3.98 -15.94 6.71
N MET A 26 -2.87 -15.71 6.01
CA MET A 26 -2.19 -14.41 6.02
C MET A 26 -3.20 -13.27 5.81
N ILE A 27 -3.26 -12.33 6.75
CA ILE A 27 -4.11 -11.15 6.70
C ILE A 27 -3.43 -10.08 5.84
N ARG A 28 -4.16 -9.53 4.87
CA ARG A 28 -3.71 -8.42 4.05
C ARG A 28 -4.21 -7.11 4.66
N ILE A 29 -3.28 -6.20 4.94
CA ILE A 29 -3.58 -4.85 5.43
C ILE A 29 -3.29 -3.87 4.30
N ALA A 30 -4.31 -3.15 3.87
CA ALA A 30 -4.18 -2.14 2.82
C ALA A 30 -4.21 -0.73 3.42
N VAL A 31 -3.20 0.08 3.10
CA VAL A 31 -3.04 1.42 3.66
C VAL A 31 -3.60 2.47 2.72
N LEU A 32 -4.64 3.15 3.17
CA LEU A 32 -5.35 4.22 2.46
C LEU A 32 -4.99 5.59 3.00
N GLY A 33 -5.32 6.64 2.27
CA GLY A 33 -5.14 8.02 2.72
C GLY A 33 -4.91 8.98 1.57
N ASP A 34 -4.87 10.27 1.88
CA ASP A 34 -4.64 11.33 0.89
C ASP A 34 -3.19 11.33 0.38
N ILE A 35 -2.97 12.01 -0.75
CA ILE A 35 -1.61 12.27 -1.27
C ILE A 35 -0.86 13.10 -0.24
N GLY A 36 0.34 12.65 0.14
CA GLY A 36 1.14 13.33 1.14
C GLY A 36 0.81 13.00 2.60
N SER A 37 -0.23 12.18 2.88
CA SER A 37 -0.59 11.78 4.25
C SER A 37 0.44 10.89 4.95
N GLY A 38 1.44 10.38 4.24
CA GLY A 38 2.51 9.55 4.80
C GLY A 38 2.18 8.06 4.86
N LYS A 39 1.33 7.55 3.98
CA LYS A 39 0.98 6.11 3.86
C LYS A 39 2.17 5.19 3.93
N SER A 40 3.17 5.39 3.08
CA SER A 40 4.36 4.53 3.02
C SER A 40 5.19 4.56 4.31
N HIS A 41 5.19 5.68 5.03
CA HIS A 41 5.82 5.77 6.34
C HIS A 41 5.06 4.93 7.37
N VAL A 42 3.73 5.10 7.43
CA VAL A 42 2.85 4.31 8.32
C VAL A 42 2.93 2.82 7.98
N ALA A 43 2.90 2.45 6.70
CA ALA A 43 3.01 1.07 6.25
C ALA A 43 4.26 0.37 6.81
N LYS A 44 5.41 1.05 6.83
CA LYS A 44 6.66 0.52 7.39
C LYS A 44 6.61 0.32 8.91
N GLN A 45 5.83 1.13 9.64
CA GLN A 45 5.74 1.04 11.10
C GLN A 45 4.98 -0.22 11.58
N PHE A 46 4.30 -0.93 10.68
CA PHE A 46 3.66 -2.21 11.03
C PHE A 46 4.67 -3.32 11.33
N GLY A 47 5.92 -3.22 10.85
CA GLY A 47 6.97 -4.23 11.09
C GLY A 47 6.79 -5.52 10.30
N TYR A 48 5.90 -5.55 9.31
CA TYR A 48 5.64 -6.69 8.43
C TYR A 48 6.07 -6.38 6.98
N PRO A 49 6.18 -7.41 6.11
CA PRO A 49 6.53 -7.19 4.71
C PRO A 49 5.58 -6.21 4.03
N VAL A 50 6.16 -5.21 3.35
CA VAL A 50 5.41 -4.14 2.68
C VAL A 50 5.55 -4.26 1.17
N PHE A 51 4.44 -4.38 0.46
CA PHE A 51 4.39 -4.18 -0.98
C PHE A 51 4.15 -2.70 -1.29
N ASN A 52 5.15 -2.01 -1.82
CA ASN A 52 5.03 -0.62 -2.24
C ASN A 52 4.93 -0.56 -3.77
N ALA A 53 3.74 -0.21 -4.29
CA ALA A 53 3.49 -0.19 -5.72
C ALA A 53 4.33 0.84 -6.47
N ASP A 54 4.58 2.02 -5.90
CA ASP A 54 5.40 3.07 -6.54
C ASP A 54 6.85 2.60 -6.70
N ALA A 55 7.38 1.89 -5.70
CA ALA A 55 8.72 1.29 -5.79
C ALA A 55 8.77 0.19 -6.86
N GLU A 56 7.73 -0.64 -6.97
CA GLU A 56 7.67 -1.68 -8.01
C GLU A 56 7.55 -1.09 -9.43
N VAL A 57 6.73 -0.04 -9.61
CA VAL A 57 6.67 0.71 -10.88
C VAL A 57 8.05 1.29 -11.23
N SER A 58 8.75 1.87 -10.27
CA SER A 58 10.11 2.38 -10.47
C SER A 58 11.09 1.27 -10.87
N LYS A 59 10.96 0.07 -10.30
CA LYS A 59 11.77 -1.09 -10.70
C LYS A 59 11.44 -1.56 -12.13
N LEU A 60 10.15 -1.55 -12.52
CA LEU A 60 9.73 -1.88 -13.88
C LEU A 60 10.38 -0.96 -14.90
N TYR A 61 10.33 0.34 -14.70
CA TYR A 61 10.93 1.32 -15.60
C TYR A 61 12.44 1.21 -15.69
N ARG A 62 13.11 0.86 -14.59
CA ARG A 62 14.58 0.76 -14.57
C ARG A 62 15.13 -0.57 -15.08
N LYS A 63 14.41 -1.68 -14.84
CA LYS A 63 14.99 -3.03 -14.98
C LYS A 63 14.25 -3.95 -15.94
N SER A 64 13.01 -3.63 -16.36
CA SER A 64 12.20 -4.53 -17.17
C SER A 64 12.25 -4.17 -18.66
N ARG A 65 13.07 -4.90 -19.43
CA ARG A 65 13.08 -4.80 -20.89
C ARG A 65 11.71 -5.09 -21.50
N LYS A 66 10.99 -6.09 -20.95
CA LYS A 66 9.63 -6.43 -21.38
C LYS A 66 8.66 -5.24 -21.22
N CYS A 67 8.71 -4.54 -20.07
CA CYS A 67 7.89 -3.36 -19.84
C CYS A 67 8.28 -2.22 -20.80
N TYR A 68 9.58 -1.97 -20.97
CA TYR A 68 10.08 -0.99 -21.93
C TYR A 68 9.57 -1.26 -23.34
N ASN A 69 9.73 -2.49 -23.86
CA ASN A 69 9.32 -2.83 -25.24
C ASN A 69 7.81 -2.61 -25.43
N LYS A 70 6.97 -2.98 -24.44
CA LYS A 70 5.53 -2.72 -24.49
C LYS A 70 5.21 -1.21 -24.49
N LEU A 71 5.90 -0.43 -23.65
CA LEU A 71 5.74 1.02 -23.59
C LEU A 71 6.21 1.70 -24.88
N LYS A 72 7.35 1.29 -25.42
CA LYS A 72 7.86 1.79 -26.69
C LYS A 72 6.90 1.53 -27.84
N LYS A 73 6.33 0.30 -27.90
CA LYS A 73 5.29 -0.04 -28.91
C LYS A 73 4.03 0.81 -28.76
N ALA A 74 3.59 1.08 -27.52
CA ALA A 74 2.38 1.86 -27.25
C ALA A 74 2.57 3.37 -27.44
N LEU A 75 3.81 3.87 -27.26
CA LEU A 75 4.18 5.30 -27.25
C LEU A 75 5.52 5.52 -27.94
N PRO A 76 5.66 5.18 -29.25
CA PRO A 76 6.95 5.16 -29.96
C PRO A 76 7.64 6.53 -30.00
N ASN A 77 6.86 7.61 -30.10
CA ASN A 77 7.36 8.98 -30.19
C ASN A 77 7.84 9.56 -28.85
N TYR A 78 7.58 8.88 -27.72
CA TYR A 78 7.89 9.38 -26.39
C TYR A 78 8.87 8.52 -25.64
N ILE A 79 8.78 7.20 -25.77
CA ILE A 79 9.61 6.24 -25.06
C ILE A 79 10.76 5.79 -25.96
N THR A 80 11.90 6.41 -25.79
CA THR A 80 13.07 6.23 -26.66
C THR A 80 14.26 5.59 -25.95
N SER A 81 14.33 5.70 -24.61
CA SER A 81 15.48 5.22 -23.84
C SER A 81 15.15 4.08 -22.89
N PHE A 82 16.13 3.18 -22.71
CA PHE A 82 16.12 2.21 -21.60
C PHE A 82 17.34 2.46 -20.71
N PRO A 83 17.15 2.61 -19.41
CA PRO A 83 15.91 2.61 -18.60
C PRO A 83 14.92 3.71 -19.00
N VAL A 84 13.60 3.41 -18.84
CA VAL A 84 12.55 4.40 -19.12
C VAL A 84 12.68 5.60 -18.21
N LYS A 85 12.82 6.78 -18.77
CA LYS A 85 12.98 8.04 -18.02
C LYS A 85 11.62 8.62 -17.63
N LYS A 86 11.51 9.14 -16.40
CA LYS A 86 10.28 9.79 -15.93
C LYS A 86 9.87 10.97 -16.80
N ILE A 87 10.84 11.68 -17.36
CA ILE A 87 10.57 12.83 -18.24
C ILE A 87 9.86 12.42 -19.53
N GLU A 88 10.21 11.27 -20.11
CA GLU A 88 9.56 10.72 -21.29
C GLU A 88 8.08 10.41 -21.02
N LEU A 89 7.80 9.75 -19.90
CA LEU A 89 6.43 9.48 -19.46
C LEU A 89 5.64 10.76 -19.18
N SER A 90 6.27 11.74 -18.53
CA SER A 90 5.64 13.04 -18.27
C SER A 90 5.30 13.77 -19.57
N LYS A 91 6.22 13.85 -20.54
CA LYS A 91 5.97 14.42 -21.87
C LYS A 91 4.79 13.73 -22.57
N ALA A 92 4.77 12.39 -22.58
CA ALA A 92 3.68 11.62 -23.17
C ALA A 92 2.31 11.95 -22.56
N ILE A 93 2.23 12.01 -21.22
CA ILE A 93 0.99 12.32 -20.50
C ILE A 93 0.54 13.76 -20.73
N MET A 94 1.49 14.69 -20.81
CA MET A 94 1.20 16.11 -21.05
C MET A 94 0.63 16.37 -22.45
N SER A 95 1.16 15.66 -23.45
CA SER A 95 0.71 15.85 -24.85
C SER A 95 -0.68 15.30 -25.08
N ASN A 96 -1.04 14.16 -24.48
CA ASN A 96 -2.37 13.56 -24.62
C ASN A 96 -2.74 12.70 -23.42
N ARG A 97 -3.91 12.98 -22.84
CA ARG A 97 -4.47 12.22 -21.72
C ARG A 97 -4.68 10.72 -22.01
N GLN A 98 -4.92 10.35 -23.26
CA GLN A 98 -5.05 8.94 -23.66
C GLN A 98 -3.73 8.16 -23.48
N ASN A 99 -2.58 8.85 -23.54
CA ASN A 99 -1.28 8.22 -23.30
C ASN A 99 -1.15 7.69 -21.88
N LEU A 100 -1.77 8.35 -20.89
CA LEU A 100 -1.84 7.79 -19.54
C LEU A 100 -2.58 6.45 -19.52
N LYS A 101 -3.69 6.31 -20.24
CA LYS A 101 -4.42 5.03 -20.36
C LYS A 101 -3.55 3.93 -20.98
N LYS A 102 -2.75 4.27 -22.00
CA LYS A 102 -1.80 3.33 -22.63
C LYS A 102 -0.73 2.89 -21.63
N ILE A 103 -0.13 3.82 -20.87
CA ILE A 103 0.85 3.51 -19.82
C ILE A 103 0.24 2.59 -18.75
N VAL A 104 -0.93 2.93 -18.25
CA VAL A 104 -1.67 2.14 -17.25
C VAL A 104 -1.94 0.73 -17.75
N LYS A 105 -2.40 0.56 -19.01
CA LYS A 105 -2.68 -0.75 -19.63
C LYS A 105 -1.43 -1.64 -19.68
N VAL A 106 -0.25 -1.07 -19.85
CA VAL A 106 1.02 -1.81 -19.83
C VAL A 106 1.52 -2.10 -18.41
N VAL A 107 1.46 -1.11 -17.52
CA VAL A 107 2.12 -1.18 -16.21
C VAL A 107 1.28 -1.93 -15.17
N HIS A 108 -0.05 -1.74 -15.15
CA HIS A 108 -0.90 -2.33 -14.11
C HIS A 108 -0.86 -3.87 -14.07
N PRO A 109 -0.91 -4.60 -15.19
CA PRO A 109 -0.79 -6.07 -15.15
C PRO A 109 0.53 -6.54 -14.56
N GLU A 110 1.63 -5.88 -14.90
CA GLU A 110 2.97 -6.25 -14.39
C GLU A 110 3.07 -5.96 -12.88
N VAL A 111 2.52 -4.84 -12.39
CA VAL A 111 2.48 -4.54 -10.95
C VAL A 111 1.58 -5.52 -10.20
N ARG A 112 0.43 -5.90 -10.77
CA ARG A 112 -0.48 -6.90 -10.19
C ARG A 112 0.19 -8.26 -10.07
N ASN A 113 0.91 -8.70 -11.10
CA ASN A 113 1.68 -9.94 -11.06
C ASN A 113 2.76 -9.90 -9.96
N ARG A 114 3.48 -8.79 -9.82
CA ARG A 114 4.47 -8.60 -8.74
C ARG A 114 3.83 -8.62 -7.37
N MET A 115 2.67 -8.01 -7.20
CA MET A 115 1.90 -8.05 -5.96
C MET A 115 1.49 -9.48 -5.59
N ASN A 116 0.97 -10.23 -6.55
CA ASN A 116 0.57 -11.62 -6.32
C ASN A 116 1.76 -12.50 -5.95
N ASN A 117 2.90 -12.32 -6.62
CA ASN A 117 4.14 -13.03 -6.28
C ASN A 117 4.68 -12.65 -4.90
N PHE A 118 4.62 -11.36 -4.53
CA PHE A 118 4.97 -10.89 -3.20
C PHE A 118 4.07 -11.53 -2.13
N ILE A 119 2.77 -11.58 -2.35
CA ILE A 119 1.80 -12.21 -1.45
C ILE A 119 2.11 -13.71 -1.29
N LYS A 120 2.31 -14.43 -2.40
CA LYS A 120 2.69 -15.86 -2.37
C LYS A 120 3.98 -16.12 -1.59
N LYS A 121 5.00 -15.28 -1.81
CA LYS A 121 6.31 -15.41 -1.12
C LYS A 121 6.20 -15.19 0.39
N ASN A 122 5.25 -14.39 0.83
CA ASN A 122 5.06 -14.06 2.25
C ASN A 122 3.88 -14.79 2.90
N ARG A 123 3.40 -15.90 2.31
CA ARG A 123 2.22 -16.65 2.80
C ARG A 123 2.36 -17.18 4.24
N ASN A 124 3.61 -17.37 4.70
CA ASN A 124 3.92 -17.80 6.06
C ASN A 124 4.00 -16.65 7.07
N LYS A 125 3.78 -15.40 6.65
CA LYS A 125 3.73 -14.24 7.53
C LYS A 125 2.30 -14.00 7.99
N LYS A 126 2.13 -13.59 9.24
CA LYS A 126 0.82 -13.28 9.83
C LYS A 126 0.12 -12.14 9.09
N PHE A 127 0.89 -11.12 8.70
CA PHE A 127 0.40 -9.96 7.95
C PHE A 127 1.28 -9.63 6.75
N VAL A 128 0.68 -9.06 5.72
CA VAL A 128 1.36 -8.33 4.65
C VAL A 128 0.70 -6.96 4.49
N ILE A 129 1.51 -5.96 4.23
CA ILE A 129 1.04 -4.57 4.11
C ILE A 129 1.06 -4.17 2.64
N LEU A 130 -0.05 -3.64 2.16
CA LEU A 130 -0.20 -3.15 0.78
C LEU A 130 -0.22 -1.62 0.78
N ASP A 131 0.88 -1.02 0.36
CA ASP A 131 1.01 0.42 0.13
C ASP A 131 0.83 0.69 -1.36
N ILE A 132 -0.43 0.82 -1.77
CA ILE A 132 -0.84 1.00 -3.17
C ILE A 132 -1.67 2.27 -3.28
N PRO A 133 -1.15 3.33 -3.92
CA PRO A 133 -1.96 4.48 -4.29
C PRO A 133 -3.12 4.03 -5.17
N LEU A 134 -4.31 4.58 -4.99
CA LEU A 134 -5.49 4.23 -5.79
C LEU A 134 -5.91 2.74 -5.68
N LEU A 135 -5.69 2.11 -4.52
CA LEU A 135 -6.01 0.69 -4.32
C LEU A 135 -7.51 0.42 -4.50
N ILE A 136 -8.36 1.22 -3.86
CA ILE A 136 -9.82 1.09 -3.95
C ILE A 136 -10.31 1.51 -5.33
N GLU A 137 -9.77 2.60 -5.86
CA GLU A 137 -10.10 3.15 -7.17
C GLU A 137 -9.87 2.14 -8.30
N ASN A 138 -8.83 1.33 -8.17
CA ASN A 138 -8.49 0.27 -9.13
C ASN A 138 -9.08 -1.12 -8.76
N LYS A 139 -9.94 -1.19 -7.74
CA LYS A 139 -10.58 -2.43 -7.25
C LYS A 139 -9.56 -3.56 -6.99
N LEU A 140 -8.41 -3.21 -6.39
CA LEU A 140 -7.33 -4.15 -6.08
C LEU A 140 -7.47 -4.77 -4.69
N ASN A 141 -8.33 -4.21 -3.84
CA ASN A 141 -8.66 -4.76 -2.54
C ASN A 141 -9.57 -6.00 -2.69
N LYS A 142 -9.36 -6.98 -1.83
CA LYS A 142 -10.25 -8.13 -1.66
C LYS A 142 -11.23 -7.87 -0.52
N LYS A 143 -12.33 -8.65 -0.48
CA LYS A 143 -13.36 -8.52 0.57
C LYS A 143 -12.79 -8.64 1.98
N ASN A 144 -11.81 -9.51 2.17
CA ASN A 144 -11.18 -9.78 3.47
C ASN A 144 -9.90 -8.96 3.73
N ASP A 145 -9.62 -7.93 2.94
CA ASP A 145 -8.52 -7.01 3.24
C ASP A 145 -8.94 -6.07 4.36
N ILE A 146 -8.05 -5.87 5.33
CA ILE A 146 -8.25 -4.85 6.36
C ILE A 146 -7.78 -3.51 5.80
N LEU A 147 -8.68 -2.55 5.73
CA LEU A 147 -8.44 -1.23 5.20
C LEU A 147 -8.10 -0.25 6.32
N ILE A 148 -6.91 0.34 6.28
CA ILE A 148 -6.45 1.31 7.27
C ILE A 148 -6.30 2.68 6.64
N PHE A 149 -7.04 3.66 7.14
CA PHE A 149 -6.93 5.04 6.69
C PHE A 149 -5.88 5.80 7.49
N VAL A 150 -4.92 6.41 6.79
CA VAL A 150 -3.90 7.29 7.38
C VAL A 150 -4.43 8.71 7.40
N ASP A 151 -4.83 9.15 8.60
CA ASP A 151 -5.36 10.48 8.85
C ASP A 151 -4.24 11.44 9.28
N ALA A 152 -4.03 12.48 8.48
CA ALA A 152 -3.02 13.50 8.74
C ALA A 152 -3.61 14.90 8.58
N LYS A 153 -3.16 15.85 9.40
CA LYS A 153 -3.63 17.23 9.35
C LYS A 153 -3.34 17.85 7.98
N LYS A 154 -4.33 18.47 7.37
CA LYS A 154 -4.28 19.10 6.04
C LYS A 154 -3.14 20.13 5.92
N LYS A 155 -2.86 20.88 7.00
CA LYS A 155 -1.74 21.82 7.09
C LYS A 155 -0.40 21.11 6.88
N GLU A 156 -0.17 19.97 7.52
CA GLU A 156 1.07 19.20 7.40
C GLU A 156 1.20 18.53 6.02
N ILE A 157 0.11 18.03 5.48
CA ILE A 157 0.06 17.49 4.10
C ILE A 157 0.48 18.58 3.11
N ASN A 158 -0.12 19.77 3.19
CA ASN A 158 0.18 20.88 2.29
C ASN A 158 1.64 21.35 2.40
N LYS A 159 2.20 21.43 3.63
CA LYS A 159 3.62 21.76 3.85
C LYS A 159 4.54 20.76 3.14
N ARG A 160 4.21 19.47 3.18
CA ARG A 160 5.00 18.42 2.51
C ARG A 160 4.84 18.44 0.99
N LEU A 161 3.65 18.74 0.50
CA LEU A 161 3.38 18.79 -0.94
C LEU A 161 4.03 20.00 -1.62
N LYS A 162 4.15 21.14 -0.94
CA LYS A 162 4.89 22.31 -1.46
C LYS A 162 6.34 22.00 -1.81
N LYS A 163 6.96 21.01 -1.14
CA LYS A 163 8.33 20.55 -1.40
C LYS A 163 8.45 19.59 -2.59
N ARG A 164 7.33 19.18 -3.21
CA ARG A 164 7.30 18.25 -4.34
C ARG A 164 6.81 18.95 -5.60
N SER A 165 7.24 18.46 -6.76
CA SER A 165 6.75 18.97 -8.04
C SER A 165 5.22 18.92 -8.12
N ASN A 166 4.57 20.08 -8.30
CA ASN A 166 3.11 20.24 -8.22
C ASN A 166 2.34 19.56 -9.36
N TYR A 167 2.97 19.31 -10.49
CA TYR A 167 2.30 18.82 -11.69
C TYR A 167 1.72 17.41 -11.52
N ASN A 168 2.53 16.48 -11.07
CA ASN A 168 2.10 15.09 -10.86
C ASN A 168 1.04 14.95 -9.77
N ILE A 169 1.04 15.85 -8.78
CA ILE A 169 0.07 15.86 -7.68
C ILE A 169 -1.33 16.23 -8.18
N LYS A 170 -1.44 17.23 -9.06
CA LYS A 170 -2.74 17.65 -9.64
C LYS A 170 -3.37 16.53 -10.47
N ILE A 171 -2.55 15.82 -11.25
CA ILE A 171 -3.03 14.68 -12.05
C ILE A 171 -3.51 13.55 -11.15
N LEU A 172 -2.69 13.15 -10.17
CA LEU A 172 -3.02 12.05 -9.26
C LEU A 172 -4.29 12.34 -8.43
N LYS A 173 -4.50 13.58 -7.99
CA LYS A 173 -5.72 13.99 -7.27
C LYS A 173 -7.00 13.75 -8.08
N LYS A 174 -6.97 13.93 -9.40
CA LYS A 174 -8.13 13.70 -10.28
C LYS A 174 -8.58 12.24 -10.36
N PHE A 175 -7.69 11.30 -10.03
CA PHE A 175 -7.99 9.87 -10.05
C PHE A 175 -8.30 9.30 -8.67
N GLN A 176 -8.13 10.08 -7.62
CA GLN A 176 -8.43 9.63 -6.26
C GLN A 176 -9.91 9.80 -5.92
N LEU A 177 -10.47 8.81 -5.23
CA LEU A 177 -11.74 8.98 -4.54
C LEU A 177 -11.64 10.08 -3.48
N PRO A 178 -12.75 10.78 -3.21
CA PRO A 178 -12.81 11.72 -2.11
C PRO A 178 -12.29 11.13 -0.80
N VAL A 179 -11.56 11.93 -0.05
CA VAL A 179 -10.91 11.49 1.21
C VAL A 179 -11.93 10.92 2.19
N GLU A 180 -13.10 11.56 2.30
CA GLU A 180 -14.18 11.13 3.18
C GLU A 180 -14.72 9.74 2.82
N LEU A 181 -14.86 9.43 1.53
CA LEU A 181 -15.25 8.10 1.07
C LEU A 181 -14.22 7.04 1.41
N LYS A 182 -12.93 7.34 1.31
CA LYS A 182 -11.86 6.41 1.72
C LYS A 182 -11.88 6.19 3.23
N LYS A 183 -12.11 7.24 3.99
CA LYS A 183 -12.20 7.19 5.44
C LYS A 183 -13.40 6.35 5.90
N LYS A 184 -14.55 6.51 5.25
CA LYS A 184 -15.77 5.73 5.51
C LYS A 184 -15.60 4.24 5.19
N LYS A 185 -14.79 3.90 4.17
CA LYS A 185 -14.52 2.52 3.78
C LYS A 185 -13.44 1.82 4.63
N ALA A 186 -12.74 2.56 5.47
CA ALA A 186 -11.65 2.01 6.27
C ALA A 186 -12.16 1.37 7.55
N ASP A 187 -11.64 0.20 7.88
CA ASP A 187 -11.94 -0.51 9.13
C ASP A 187 -11.26 0.16 10.34
N PHE A 188 -10.09 0.76 10.12
CA PHE A 188 -9.33 1.44 11.17
C PHE A 188 -8.72 2.75 10.68
N ILE A 189 -8.49 3.67 11.63
CA ILE A 189 -7.83 4.95 11.37
C ILE A 189 -6.52 5.02 12.17
N VAL A 190 -5.42 5.35 11.47
CA VAL A 190 -4.12 5.66 12.07
C VAL A 190 -3.87 7.16 11.94
N LYS A 191 -3.85 7.89 13.06
CA LYS A 191 -3.46 9.30 13.07
C LYS A 191 -1.96 9.44 12.83
N ASN A 192 -1.58 10.22 11.81
CA ASN A 192 -0.20 10.50 11.46
C ASN A 192 0.12 11.99 11.68
N ASN A 193 0.89 12.27 12.74
CA ASN A 193 1.44 13.60 13.02
C ASN A 193 2.89 13.75 12.55
N PHE A 194 3.38 12.78 11.76
CA PHE A 194 4.74 12.71 11.23
C PHE A 194 5.87 12.57 12.28
N LYS A 195 5.52 12.29 13.55
CA LYS A 195 6.49 11.96 14.61
C LYS A 195 6.56 10.44 14.75
N ASN A 196 7.74 9.86 14.55
CA ASN A 196 7.95 8.40 14.51
C ASN A 196 7.35 7.66 15.71
N ASN A 197 7.64 8.11 16.93
CA ASN A 197 7.17 7.44 18.15
C ASN A 197 5.64 7.45 18.27
N SER A 198 5.00 8.56 17.90
CA SER A 198 3.54 8.69 17.92
C SER A 198 2.89 7.76 16.90
N VAL A 199 3.45 7.70 15.68
CA VAL A 199 2.94 6.82 14.62
C VAL A 199 3.11 5.35 15.01
N LYS A 200 4.27 4.98 15.54
CA LYS A 200 4.55 3.61 16.02
C LYS A 200 3.56 3.19 17.12
N LYS A 201 3.27 4.07 18.09
CA LYS A 201 2.26 3.82 19.13
C LYS A 201 0.86 3.62 18.56
N ASN A 202 0.45 4.48 17.59
CA ASN A 202 -0.85 4.37 16.94
C ASN A 202 -0.98 3.08 16.11
N VAL A 203 0.06 2.68 15.41
CA VAL A 203 0.10 1.42 14.65
C VAL A 203 0.01 0.21 15.57
N LYS A 204 0.78 0.17 16.67
CA LYS A 204 0.68 -0.92 17.68
C LYS A 204 -0.74 -1.07 18.22
N ARG A 205 -1.41 0.05 18.55
CA ARG A 205 -2.80 0.04 19.04
C ARG A 205 -3.77 -0.54 18.01
N VAL A 206 -3.61 -0.18 16.72
CA VAL A 206 -4.47 -0.72 15.66
C VAL A 206 -4.19 -2.20 15.44
N LEU A 207 -2.93 -2.63 15.43
CA LEU A 207 -2.58 -4.06 15.35
C LEU A 207 -3.20 -4.87 16.48
N GLY A 208 -3.16 -4.37 17.71
CA GLY A 208 -3.81 -5.03 18.85
C GLY A 208 -5.32 -5.21 18.64
N LYS A 209 -6.02 -4.19 18.13
CA LYS A 209 -7.45 -4.28 17.79
C LYS A 209 -7.74 -5.31 16.69
N ILE A 210 -6.90 -5.32 15.63
CA ILE A 210 -7.04 -6.29 14.54
C ILE A 210 -6.91 -7.72 15.07
N LEU A 211 -5.96 -7.94 15.96
CA LEU A 211 -5.74 -9.25 16.57
C LEU A 211 -6.93 -9.67 17.43
N LEU A 212 -7.43 -8.77 18.27
CA LEU A 212 -8.62 -9.04 19.11
C LEU A 212 -9.84 -9.39 18.25
N ASN A 213 -10.11 -8.61 17.18
CA ASN A 213 -11.23 -8.89 16.28
C ASN A 213 -11.07 -10.21 15.52
N ALA A 214 -9.84 -10.60 15.18
CA ALA A 214 -9.57 -11.88 14.56
C ALA A 214 -9.85 -13.06 15.51
N TRP A 215 -9.63 -12.88 16.80
CA TRP A 215 -9.93 -13.89 17.84
C TRP A 215 -11.44 -14.03 18.09
N SER A 216 -12.17 -12.92 18.19
CA SER A 216 -13.63 -12.95 18.40
C SER A 216 -14.41 -13.57 17.24
N ASN A 217 -13.85 -13.60 16.03
CA ASN A 217 -14.47 -14.25 14.86
C ASN A 217 -14.13 -15.75 14.70
N ILE A 218 -13.28 -16.29 15.58
CA ILE A 218 -12.88 -17.73 15.55
C ILE A 218 -13.53 -18.52 16.70
N GLY A 219 -14.06 -17.81 17.69
CA GLY A 219 -14.73 -18.42 18.85
C GLY A 219 -16.21 -18.09 18.85
N TYR A 220 -16.98 -18.93 18.19
CA TYR A 220 -18.37 -19.39 18.40
C TYR A 220 -19.01 -19.74 17.07
#